data_f8a19a50fa020a348d5d504d233abde1
#
_entry.id   f8a19a50fa020a348d5d504d233abde1
#
_cell.length_a   1.000
_cell.length_b   1.000
_cell.length_c   1.000
_cell.angle_alpha   90.00
_cell.angle_beta   90.00
_cell.angle_gamma   90.00
#
_symmetry.space_group_name_H-M   'P 1'
#
loop_
_entity.id
_entity.type
_entity.pdbx_description
1 polymer ?
#
loop_
_entity_poly.entity_id
_entity_poly.type
_entity_poly.pdbx_seq_one_letter_code
_entity_poly.pdbx_strand_id
1 'polypeptide(L)'
;MPHPQNKGKNMTQTNATTSNQAPLTAMPMLGTGTFRLKDNAAFDAVLMALEEGSRHIDTAQIYGNEQAVGDAINTSGIPREELFITTKVWTENLTKERFETSVIDSLTALQTKYLDLLLIHWPLNSDEPSMVEYLSELKAVLDKGLTRRIGVSNFTNAQLAQAIAILGEGVIYTNQVEVHPYLINRKVTDFCRQHNVLVTGYMPFAYGAVLQDETIVNLASVHQATPAQIVLAWLRQLGFATIPSSTKRDNVRSNLAAASINLTPAEIEQINQLDRNHRVANPDFAPHWD
;
A
#
# COMPACT_ATOMS: atom_id res chain seq x y z
N MET A 1 -65.66 36.14 6.21
CA MET A 1 -65.08 34.78 6.05
C MET A 1 -63.67 34.95 5.56
N PRO A 2 -62.64 34.61 6.33
CA PRO A 2 -61.28 34.75 5.87
C PRO A 2 -60.75 33.42 5.29
N HIS A 3 -59.93 33.53 4.24
CA HIS A 3 -59.20 32.46 3.57
C HIS A 3 -58.13 31.86 4.48
N PRO A 4 -57.83 30.54 4.39
CA PRO A 4 -56.70 29.91 5.10
C PRO A 4 -55.40 30.10 4.32
N GLN A 5 -54.36 30.54 5.07
CA GLN A 5 -53.02 30.69 4.59
C GLN A 5 -52.34 29.31 4.45
N ASN A 6 -51.71 29.09 3.29
CA ASN A 6 -50.91 27.94 2.94
C ASN A 6 -49.51 28.08 3.56
N LYS A 7 -49.15 27.20 4.54
CA LYS A 7 -47.81 27.13 5.09
C LYS A 7 -46.94 26.29 4.18
N GLY A 8 -46.04 26.92 3.46
CA GLY A 8 -44.98 26.26 2.71
C GLY A 8 -44.02 25.54 3.63
N LYS A 9 -43.82 24.23 3.38
CA LYS A 9 -42.75 23.43 3.99
C LYS A 9 -41.44 23.78 3.31
N ASN A 10 -40.51 24.38 4.06
CA ASN A 10 -39.12 24.50 3.65
C ASN A 10 -38.49 23.10 3.62
N MET A 11 -38.22 22.58 2.45
CA MET A 11 -37.33 21.44 2.25
C MET A 11 -35.89 21.97 2.32
N THR A 12 -35.21 21.63 3.38
CA THR A 12 -33.75 21.80 3.50
C THR A 12 -33.10 20.86 2.47
N GLN A 13 -32.59 21.43 1.39
CA GLN A 13 -31.69 20.72 0.45
C GLN A 13 -30.35 20.54 1.18
N THR A 14 -30.03 19.31 1.54
CA THR A 14 -28.67 18.91 1.89
C THR A 14 -27.84 18.89 0.61
N ASN A 15 -26.99 19.90 0.44
CA ASN A 15 -25.98 19.90 -0.62
C ASN A 15 -24.97 18.79 -0.30
N ALA A 16 -25.09 17.66 -0.97
CA ALA A 16 -24.01 16.70 -1.10
C ALA A 16 -22.93 17.36 -1.98
N THR A 17 -21.84 17.77 -1.38
CA THR A 17 -20.62 18.18 -2.09
C THR A 17 -20.05 16.94 -2.78
N THR A 18 -20.40 16.72 -4.03
CA THR A 18 -19.68 15.77 -4.89
C THR A 18 -18.27 16.33 -5.11
N SER A 19 -17.27 15.68 -4.51
CA SER A 19 -15.88 15.98 -4.81
C SER A 19 -15.61 15.61 -6.28
N ASN A 20 -15.32 16.62 -7.09
CA ASN A 20 -15.01 16.46 -8.52
C ASN A 20 -13.51 16.18 -8.69
N GLN A 21 -12.98 15.14 -8.02
CA GLN A 21 -11.61 14.71 -8.24
C GLN A 21 -11.52 13.82 -9.49
N ALA A 22 -10.49 14.05 -10.30
CA ALA A 22 -10.24 13.20 -11.46
C ALA A 22 -9.85 11.77 -11.02
N PRO A 23 -10.17 10.74 -11.81
CA PRO A 23 -9.76 9.36 -11.52
C PRO A 23 -8.26 9.25 -11.26
N LEU A 24 -7.86 8.44 -10.27
CA LEU A 24 -6.45 8.22 -9.96
C LEU A 24 -5.75 7.47 -11.10
N THR A 25 -4.79 8.13 -11.72
CA THR A 25 -3.97 7.55 -12.79
C THR A 25 -2.66 6.93 -12.28
N ALA A 26 -2.24 7.30 -11.07
CA ALA A 26 -1.01 6.81 -10.43
C ALA A 26 -1.29 6.40 -8.97
N MET A 27 -0.45 5.51 -8.43
CA MET A 27 -0.51 5.12 -7.02
C MET A 27 -0.11 6.29 -6.12
N PRO A 28 -0.93 6.66 -5.12
CA PRO A 28 -0.50 7.60 -4.09
C PRO A 28 0.72 7.05 -3.34
N MET A 29 1.75 7.89 -3.18
CA MET A 29 3.03 7.47 -2.58
C MET A 29 2.91 7.14 -1.08
N LEU A 30 1.89 7.65 -0.41
CA LEU A 30 1.55 7.30 0.95
C LEU A 30 0.19 6.59 0.96
N GLY A 31 0.21 5.32 1.33
CA GLY A 31 -0.98 4.49 1.50
C GLY A 31 -1.24 4.14 2.96
N THR A 32 -2.28 3.37 3.17
CA THR A 32 -2.66 2.81 4.47
C THR A 32 -2.59 1.29 4.39
N GLY A 33 -1.66 0.70 5.15
CA GLY A 33 -1.53 -0.75 5.29
C GLY A 33 -2.53 -1.31 6.32
N THR A 34 -2.96 -2.54 6.11
CA THR A 34 -3.94 -3.22 6.96
C THR A 34 -3.39 -4.47 7.65
N PHE A 35 -2.09 -4.74 7.52
CA PHE A 35 -1.46 -5.89 8.16
C PHE A 35 -1.68 -5.89 9.68
N ARG A 36 -2.02 -7.06 10.25
CA ARG A 36 -2.36 -7.29 11.67
C ARG A 36 -3.65 -6.63 12.16
N LEU A 37 -4.38 -5.92 11.32
CA LEU A 37 -5.71 -5.44 11.68
C LEU A 37 -6.75 -6.54 11.36
N LYS A 38 -7.69 -6.76 12.28
CA LYS A 38 -8.73 -7.78 12.16
C LYS A 38 -10.10 -7.16 12.37
N ASP A 39 -11.09 -7.72 11.72
CA ASP A 39 -12.51 -7.43 11.93
C ASP A 39 -12.80 -5.92 12.05
N ASN A 40 -13.45 -5.50 13.12
CA ASN A 40 -13.79 -4.11 13.37
C ASN A 40 -12.57 -3.19 13.41
N ALA A 41 -11.42 -3.67 13.90
CA ALA A 41 -10.22 -2.84 13.93
C ALA A 41 -9.70 -2.51 12.51
N ALA A 42 -9.86 -3.43 11.55
CA ALA A 42 -9.55 -3.18 10.15
C ALA A 42 -10.55 -2.21 9.52
N PHE A 43 -11.85 -2.43 9.76
CA PHE A 43 -12.92 -1.53 9.30
C PHE A 43 -12.71 -0.09 9.81
N ASP A 44 -12.57 0.07 11.12
CA ASP A 44 -12.43 1.40 11.75
C ASP A 44 -11.17 2.13 11.28
N ALA A 45 -10.04 1.42 11.17
CA ALA A 45 -8.78 2.01 10.73
C ALA A 45 -8.82 2.47 9.27
N VAL A 46 -9.42 1.66 8.38
CA VAL A 46 -9.56 2.00 6.96
C VAL A 46 -10.54 3.15 6.76
N LEU A 47 -11.72 3.09 7.39
CA LEU A 47 -12.71 4.16 7.30
C LEU A 47 -12.12 5.49 7.80
N MET A 48 -11.47 5.46 8.96
CA MET A 48 -10.78 6.63 9.53
C MET A 48 -9.70 7.18 8.58
N ALA A 49 -8.90 6.31 7.96
CA ALA A 49 -7.86 6.74 7.02
C ALA A 49 -8.46 7.41 5.77
N LEU A 50 -9.55 6.88 5.25
CA LEU A 50 -10.28 7.45 4.12
C LEU A 50 -10.89 8.82 4.47
N GLU A 51 -11.48 8.96 5.65
CA GLU A 51 -12.00 10.24 6.18
C GLU A 51 -10.91 11.30 6.31
N GLU A 52 -9.69 10.92 6.73
CA GLU A 52 -8.54 11.82 6.82
C GLU A 52 -7.87 12.12 5.47
N GLY A 53 -8.33 11.52 4.38
CA GLY A 53 -7.87 11.84 3.03
C GLY A 53 -6.92 10.80 2.41
N SER A 54 -6.69 9.65 3.04
CA SER A 54 -5.99 8.54 2.37
C SER A 54 -6.79 8.08 1.15
N ARG A 55 -6.09 7.75 0.07
CA ARG A 55 -6.70 7.27 -1.18
C ARG A 55 -6.04 5.98 -1.68
N HIS A 56 -5.07 5.44 -0.97
CA HIS A 56 -4.42 4.18 -1.26
C HIS A 56 -4.57 3.24 -0.05
N ILE A 57 -5.23 2.11 -0.26
CA ILE A 57 -5.42 1.05 0.75
C ILE A 57 -4.69 -0.20 0.28
N ASP A 58 -3.85 -0.76 1.16
CA ASP A 58 -3.07 -1.97 0.91
C ASP A 58 -3.47 -3.07 1.89
N THR A 59 -3.94 -4.18 1.34
CA THR A 59 -4.33 -5.39 2.09
C THR A 59 -3.71 -6.64 1.46
N ALA A 60 -4.12 -7.83 1.88
CA ALA A 60 -3.71 -9.11 1.31
C ALA A 60 -4.68 -10.23 1.71
N GLN A 61 -4.78 -11.28 0.89
CA GLN A 61 -5.61 -12.46 1.16
C GLN A 61 -5.33 -13.08 2.53
N ILE A 62 -4.06 -13.30 2.86
CA ILE A 62 -3.65 -13.94 4.13
C ILE A 62 -4.00 -13.11 5.38
N TYR A 63 -4.25 -11.81 5.23
CA TYR A 63 -4.63 -11.00 6.39
C TYR A 63 -6.01 -11.34 6.93
N GLY A 64 -6.89 -11.94 6.11
CA GLY A 64 -8.24 -12.34 6.48
C GLY A 64 -9.12 -11.15 6.87
N ASN A 65 -8.85 -9.99 6.31
CA ASN A 65 -9.56 -8.74 6.61
C ASN A 65 -10.13 -8.03 5.38
N GLU A 66 -10.03 -8.63 4.18
CA GLU A 66 -10.48 -7.99 2.93
C GLU A 66 -11.97 -7.61 2.98
N GLN A 67 -12.82 -8.41 3.65
CA GLN A 67 -14.24 -8.07 3.83
C GLN A 67 -14.41 -6.79 4.65
N ALA A 68 -13.72 -6.66 5.79
CA ALA A 68 -13.79 -5.47 6.63
C ALA A 68 -13.23 -4.22 5.91
N VAL A 69 -12.20 -4.40 5.09
CA VAL A 69 -11.66 -3.34 4.21
C VAL A 69 -12.70 -2.93 3.17
N GLY A 70 -13.35 -3.88 2.51
CA GLY A 70 -14.43 -3.63 1.54
C GLY A 70 -15.62 -2.89 2.16
N ASP A 71 -16.05 -3.33 3.35
CA ASP A 71 -17.13 -2.67 4.11
C ASP A 71 -16.79 -1.22 4.44
N ALA A 72 -15.55 -0.94 4.87
CA ALA A 72 -15.07 0.41 5.17
C ALA A 72 -15.04 1.30 3.91
N ILE A 73 -14.53 0.77 2.80
CA ILE A 73 -14.49 1.48 1.50
C ILE A 73 -15.92 1.83 1.07
N ASN A 74 -16.83 0.88 1.10
CA ASN A 74 -18.22 1.11 0.73
C ASN A 74 -18.92 2.13 1.66
N THR A 75 -18.65 2.05 2.97
CA THR A 75 -19.21 2.98 3.97
C THR A 75 -18.68 4.40 3.81
N SER A 76 -17.45 4.57 3.32
CA SER A 76 -16.84 5.90 3.11
C SER A 76 -17.58 6.76 2.08
N GLY A 77 -18.33 6.14 1.17
CA GLY A 77 -19.02 6.83 0.08
C GLY A 77 -18.10 7.49 -0.95
N ILE A 78 -16.77 7.25 -0.87
CA ILE A 78 -15.81 7.78 -1.84
C ILE A 78 -15.97 7.01 -3.16
N PRO A 79 -16.06 7.70 -4.31
CA PRO A 79 -16.12 7.05 -5.61
C PRO A 79 -14.95 6.07 -5.81
N ARG A 80 -15.24 4.87 -6.34
CA ARG A 80 -14.24 3.81 -6.50
C ARG A 80 -13.02 4.25 -7.32
N GLU A 81 -13.24 5.08 -8.32
CA GLU A 81 -12.19 5.62 -9.19
C GLU A 81 -11.25 6.63 -8.51
N GLU A 82 -11.64 7.16 -7.36
CA GLU A 82 -10.79 8.01 -6.52
C GLU A 82 -9.91 7.20 -5.56
N LEU A 83 -10.05 5.87 -5.54
CA LEU A 83 -9.31 4.99 -4.65
C LEU A 83 -8.31 4.14 -5.43
N PHE A 84 -7.15 3.92 -4.82
CA PHE A 84 -6.15 2.94 -5.25
C PHE A 84 -6.16 1.77 -4.27
N ILE A 85 -6.65 0.61 -4.73
CA ILE A 85 -6.79 -0.59 -3.89
C ILE A 85 -5.77 -1.63 -4.33
N THR A 86 -4.93 -2.05 -3.38
CA THR A 86 -3.93 -3.11 -3.55
C THR A 86 -4.30 -4.32 -2.70
N THR A 87 -4.28 -5.50 -3.29
CA THR A 87 -4.25 -6.76 -2.53
C THR A 87 -3.18 -7.70 -3.09
N LYS A 88 -2.98 -8.86 -2.44
CA LYS A 88 -1.88 -9.77 -2.74
C LYS A 88 -2.36 -11.20 -2.74
N VAL A 89 -1.97 -11.97 -3.75
CA VAL A 89 -2.24 -13.41 -3.83
C VAL A 89 -1.29 -14.13 -2.87
N TRP A 90 -1.87 -14.92 -1.97
CA TRP A 90 -1.09 -15.72 -1.02
C TRP A 90 -0.51 -16.97 -1.68
N THR A 91 0.59 -17.47 -1.16
CA THR A 91 1.37 -18.57 -1.74
C THR A 91 0.58 -19.84 -2.02
N GLU A 92 -0.41 -20.17 -1.19
CA GLU A 92 -1.29 -21.35 -1.40
C GLU A 92 -2.20 -21.23 -2.62
N ASN A 93 -2.40 -20.04 -3.13
CA ASN A 93 -3.28 -19.73 -4.26
C ASN A 93 -2.52 -19.51 -5.57
N LEU A 94 -1.22 -19.80 -5.63
CA LEU A 94 -0.39 -19.57 -6.82
C LEU A 94 -0.53 -20.63 -7.89
N THR A 95 -1.25 -21.74 -7.64
CA THR A 95 -1.52 -22.74 -8.68
C THR A 95 -2.56 -22.25 -9.68
N LYS A 96 -2.48 -22.75 -10.91
CA LYS A 96 -3.39 -22.40 -12.00
C LYS A 96 -4.87 -22.58 -11.62
N GLU A 97 -5.20 -23.63 -10.86
CA GLU A 97 -6.58 -23.96 -10.47
C GLU A 97 -7.15 -22.96 -9.45
N ARG A 98 -6.29 -22.32 -8.64
CA ARG A 98 -6.72 -21.46 -7.52
C ARG A 98 -6.56 -19.98 -7.80
N PHE A 99 -5.59 -19.60 -8.65
CA PHE A 99 -5.15 -18.22 -8.80
C PHE A 99 -6.33 -17.28 -9.10
N GLU A 100 -6.98 -17.48 -10.24
CA GLU A 100 -8.08 -16.61 -10.68
C GLU A 100 -9.26 -16.64 -9.69
N THR A 101 -9.63 -17.80 -9.19
CA THR A 101 -10.72 -17.92 -8.21
C THR A 101 -10.41 -17.12 -6.96
N SER A 102 -9.18 -17.20 -6.43
CA SER A 102 -8.78 -16.44 -5.25
C SER A 102 -8.82 -14.92 -5.49
N VAL A 103 -8.52 -14.46 -6.70
CA VAL A 103 -8.64 -13.03 -7.07
C VAL A 103 -10.11 -12.61 -7.13
N ILE A 104 -11.00 -13.45 -7.65
CA ILE A 104 -12.45 -13.20 -7.67
C ILE A 104 -13.01 -13.14 -6.24
N ASP A 105 -12.54 -14.03 -5.35
CA ASP A 105 -12.91 -14.03 -3.93
C ASP A 105 -12.45 -12.73 -3.26
N SER A 106 -11.22 -12.25 -3.53
CA SER A 106 -10.73 -10.95 -3.06
C SER A 106 -11.60 -9.79 -3.57
N LEU A 107 -11.96 -9.78 -4.85
CA LEU A 107 -12.84 -8.75 -5.43
C LEU A 107 -14.22 -8.74 -4.76
N THR A 108 -14.74 -9.92 -4.46
CA THR A 108 -16.02 -10.08 -3.76
C THR A 108 -15.94 -9.56 -2.33
N ALA A 109 -14.90 -9.92 -1.59
CA ALA A 109 -14.67 -9.45 -0.23
C ALA A 109 -14.44 -7.93 -0.17
N LEU A 110 -13.66 -7.39 -1.11
CA LEU A 110 -13.40 -5.96 -1.24
C LEU A 110 -14.58 -5.18 -1.87
N GLN A 111 -15.65 -5.87 -2.29
CA GLN A 111 -16.85 -5.29 -2.90
C GLN A 111 -16.53 -4.38 -4.10
N THR A 112 -15.60 -4.80 -4.94
CA THR A 112 -15.17 -4.04 -6.11
C THR A 112 -15.09 -4.92 -7.35
N LYS A 113 -15.17 -4.31 -8.53
CA LYS A 113 -15.08 -5.02 -9.82
C LYS A 113 -13.65 -5.16 -10.33
N TYR A 114 -12.72 -4.39 -9.80
CA TYR A 114 -11.32 -4.40 -10.20
C TYR A 114 -10.41 -3.94 -9.06
N LEU A 115 -9.17 -4.37 -9.11
CA LEU A 115 -8.07 -3.86 -8.27
C LEU A 115 -7.29 -2.80 -9.06
N ASP A 116 -6.65 -1.88 -8.38
CA ASP A 116 -5.69 -0.98 -8.99
C ASP A 116 -4.32 -1.64 -9.11
N LEU A 117 -4.00 -2.53 -8.17
CA LEU A 117 -2.76 -3.29 -8.15
C LEU A 117 -2.96 -4.66 -7.48
N LEU A 118 -2.46 -5.71 -8.14
CA LEU A 118 -2.41 -7.07 -7.59
C LEU A 118 -0.96 -7.52 -7.50
N LEU A 119 -0.56 -8.05 -6.35
CA LEU A 119 0.80 -8.52 -6.11
C LEU A 119 0.85 -10.04 -5.88
N ILE A 120 1.94 -10.68 -6.29
CA ILE A 120 2.38 -11.92 -5.67
C ILE A 120 2.94 -11.54 -4.29
N HIS A 121 2.42 -12.13 -3.20
CA HIS A 121 2.76 -11.71 -1.83
C HIS A 121 4.18 -12.12 -1.42
N TRP A 122 4.58 -13.32 -1.79
CA TRP A 122 5.92 -13.87 -1.60
C TRP A 122 6.29 -14.76 -2.77
N PRO A 123 7.56 -14.78 -3.19
CA PRO A 123 8.03 -15.79 -4.13
C PRO A 123 7.99 -17.15 -3.46
N LEU A 124 7.85 -18.23 -4.25
CA LEU A 124 8.01 -19.58 -3.74
C LEU A 124 9.48 -19.97 -3.67
N ASN A 125 9.85 -20.74 -2.65
CA ASN A 125 11.14 -21.41 -2.55
C ASN A 125 11.13 -22.82 -3.18
N SER A 126 9.96 -23.27 -3.70
CA SER A 126 9.77 -24.51 -4.42
C SER A 126 9.66 -24.26 -5.91
N ASP A 127 9.93 -25.28 -6.70
CA ASP A 127 9.77 -25.22 -8.17
C ASP A 127 8.32 -25.50 -8.63
N GLU A 128 7.41 -25.84 -7.69
CA GLU A 128 6.01 -26.15 -7.95
C GLU A 128 5.05 -25.31 -7.08
N PRO A 129 4.12 -24.53 -7.69
CA PRO A 129 4.09 -24.19 -9.10
C PRO A 129 5.30 -23.37 -9.52
N SER A 130 5.70 -23.48 -10.80
CA SER A 130 6.84 -22.72 -11.29
C SER A 130 6.56 -21.21 -11.36
N MET A 131 7.63 -20.39 -11.31
CA MET A 131 7.47 -18.94 -11.46
C MET A 131 6.79 -18.56 -12.78
N VAL A 132 7.08 -19.29 -13.86
CA VAL A 132 6.41 -19.08 -15.16
C VAL A 132 4.90 -19.31 -15.04
N GLU A 133 4.47 -20.33 -14.32
CA GLU A 133 3.06 -20.66 -14.14
C GLU A 133 2.33 -19.53 -13.39
N TYR A 134 2.73 -19.21 -12.17
CA TYR A 134 1.97 -18.21 -11.39
C TYR A 134 2.10 -16.78 -11.93
N LEU A 135 3.18 -16.42 -12.61
CA LEU A 135 3.28 -15.12 -13.27
C LEU A 135 2.44 -15.07 -14.56
N SER A 136 2.25 -16.21 -15.24
CA SER A 136 1.31 -16.30 -16.36
C SER A 136 -0.13 -16.11 -15.90
N GLU A 137 -0.51 -16.69 -14.76
CA GLU A 137 -1.83 -16.48 -14.15
C GLU A 137 -2.01 -15.02 -13.69
N LEU A 138 -0.97 -14.41 -13.10
CA LEU A 138 -0.98 -12.98 -12.74
C LEU A 138 -1.21 -12.09 -13.98
N LYS A 139 -0.55 -12.42 -15.10
CA LYS A 139 -0.76 -11.73 -16.37
C LYS A 139 -2.17 -11.96 -16.92
N ALA A 140 -2.69 -13.18 -16.82
CA ALA A 140 -4.03 -13.53 -17.30
C ALA A 140 -5.13 -12.72 -16.60
N VAL A 141 -5.06 -12.51 -15.28
CA VAL A 141 -6.03 -11.68 -14.54
C VAL A 141 -5.90 -10.18 -14.87
N LEU A 142 -4.69 -9.71 -15.22
CA LEU A 142 -4.49 -8.37 -15.77
C LEU A 142 -5.21 -8.23 -17.12
N ASP A 143 -5.01 -9.19 -18.04
CA ASP A 143 -5.62 -9.17 -19.37
C ASP A 143 -7.14 -9.28 -19.34
N LYS A 144 -7.69 -9.93 -18.31
CA LYS A 144 -9.14 -9.98 -18.04
C LYS A 144 -9.69 -8.70 -17.40
N GLY A 145 -8.83 -7.75 -17.03
CA GLY A 145 -9.23 -6.50 -16.39
C GLY A 145 -9.65 -6.64 -14.92
N LEU A 146 -9.34 -7.76 -14.26
CA LEU A 146 -9.59 -7.93 -12.83
C LEU A 146 -8.66 -7.07 -11.98
N THR A 147 -7.52 -6.70 -12.53
CA THR A 147 -6.62 -5.68 -11.97
C THR A 147 -6.12 -4.74 -13.07
N ARG A 148 -5.79 -3.52 -12.71
CA ARG A 148 -5.23 -2.51 -13.65
C ARG A 148 -3.72 -2.58 -13.77
N ARG A 149 -3.04 -3.07 -12.72
CA ARG A 149 -1.57 -3.22 -12.64
C ARG A 149 -1.24 -4.48 -11.90
N ILE A 150 -0.05 -5.00 -12.18
CA ILE A 150 0.49 -6.16 -11.49
C ILE A 150 1.89 -5.85 -10.95
N GLY A 151 2.28 -6.55 -9.91
CA GLY A 151 3.59 -6.44 -9.30
C GLY A 151 3.90 -7.64 -8.43
N VAL A 152 4.99 -7.52 -7.71
CA VAL A 152 5.48 -8.57 -6.82
C VAL A 152 5.81 -7.99 -5.44
N SER A 153 5.96 -8.86 -4.45
CA SER A 153 6.39 -8.47 -3.12
C SER A 153 7.44 -9.47 -2.62
N ASN A 154 8.48 -8.96 -1.95
CA ASN A 154 9.56 -9.76 -1.37
C ASN A 154 10.43 -10.53 -2.37
N PHE A 155 10.47 -10.09 -3.62
CA PHE A 155 11.34 -10.68 -4.65
C PHE A 155 12.77 -10.16 -4.49
N THR A 156 13.74 -11.06 -4.52
CA THR A 156 15.17 -10.77 -4.62
C THR A 156 15.51 -10.26 -6.02
N ASN A 157 16.73 -9.74 -6.22
CA ASN A 157 17.19 -9.30 -7.53
C ASN A 157 17.13 -10.42 -8.58
N ALA A 158 17.55 -11.63 -8.22
CA ALA A 158 17.50 -12.78 -9.13
C ALA A 158 16.06 -13.15 -9.52
N GLN A 159 15.15 -13.18 -8.53
CA GLN A 159 13.72 -13.46 -8.76
C GLN A 159 13.04 -12.35 -9.57
N LEU A 160 13.37 -11.09 -9.28
CA LEU A 160 12.81 -9.95 -10.03
C LEU A 160 13.32 -9.93 -11.47
N ALA A 161 14.62 -10.24 -11.71
CA ALA A 161 15.17 -10.38 -13.07
C ALA A 161 14.46 -11.48 -13.85
N GLN A 162 14.23 -12.64 -13.21
CA GLN A 162 13.48 -13.73 -13.83
C GLN A 162 12.03 -13.34 -14.14
N ALA A 163 11.37 -12.65 -13.21
CA ALA A 163 9.99 -12.18 -13.39
C ALA A 163 9.89 -11.17 -14.55
N ILE A 164 10.86 -10.25 -14.68
CA ILE A 164 10.95 -9.31 -15.80
C ILE A 164 11.17 -10.08 -17.13
N ALA A 165 12.03 -11.09 -17.13
CA ALA A 165 12.25 -11.91 -18.33
C ALA A 165 10.98 -12.67 -18.77
N ILE A 166 10.14 -13.10 -17.84
CA ILE A 166 8.87 -13.80 -18.11
C ILE A 166 7.78 -12.84 -18.58
N LEU A 167 7.60 -11.72 -17.90
CA LEU A 167 6.47 -10.82 -18.12
C LEU A 167 6.77 -9.71 -19.14
N GLY A 168 8.04 -9.37 -19.32
CA GLY A 168 8.51 -8.24 -20.13
C GLY A 168 8.85 -7.00 -19.32
N GLU A 169 9.72 -6.16 -19.84
CA GLU A 169 10.11 -4.88 -19.25
C GLU A 169 8.88 -3.95 -19.13
N GLY A 170 8.79 -3.25 -18.00
CA GLY A 170 7.73 -2.26 -17.73
C GLY A 170 6.37 -2.85 -17.35
N VAL A 171 6.22 -4.18 -17.27
CA VAL A 171 4.98 -4.83 -16.86
C VAL A 171 4.84 -4.88 -15.35
N ILE A 172 5.94 -5.14 -14.63
CA ILE A 172 5.94 -5.16 -13.16
C ILE A 172 5.91 -3.72 -12.65
N TYR A 173 4.80 -3.34 -12.02
CA TYR A 173 4.60 -1.98 -11.55
C TYR A 173 5.42 -1.66 -10.29
N THR A 174 5.47 -2.58 -9.34
CA THR A 174 6.21 -2.42 -8.08
C THR A 174 6.76 -3.73 -7.56
N ASN A 175 7.87 -3.66 -6.81
CA ASN A 175 8.29 -4.68 -5.85
C ASN A 175 8.05 -4.10 -4.45
N GLN A 176 7.12 -4.70 -3.69
CA GLN A 176 6.82 -4.28 -2.33
C GLN A 176 7.72 -5.03 -1.35
N VAL A 177 8.60 -4.31 -0.68
CA VAL A 177 9.64 -4.90 0.20
C VAL A 177 9.74 -4.14 1.52
N GLU A 178 10.37 -4.75 2.53
CA GLU A 178 10.70 -4.06 3.76
C GLU A 178 11.70 -2.95 3.51
N VAL A 179 11.34 -1.69 3.88
CA VAL A 179 12.24 -0.54 3.80
C VAL A 179 12.00 0.40 4.96
N HIS A 180 13.04 0.72 5.69
CA HIS A 180 13.06 1.69 6.79
C HIS A 180 14.52 2.14 7.04
N PRO A 181 14.80 3.14 7.88
CA PRO A 181 16.16 3.64 8.12
C PRO A 181 17.19 2.57 8.53
N TYR A 182 16.77 1.49 9.19
CA TYR A 182 17.68 0.39 9.59
C TYR A 182 17.85 -0.69 8.51
N LEU A 183 17.05 -0.62 7.43
CA LEU A 183 17.12 -1.49 6.26
C LEU A 183 16.69 -0.71 5.01
N ILE A 184 17.63 -0.04 4.35
CA ILE A 184 17.34 0.63 3.08
C ILE A 184 17.15 -0.39 1.95
N ASN A 185 17.68 -1.59 2.13
CA ASN A 185 17.57 -2.68 1.16
C ASN A 185 18.17 -2.31 -0.20
N ARG A 186 19.35 -1.64 -0.19
CA ARG A 186 19.95 -0.97 -1.36
C ARG A 186 20.08 -1.85 -2.59
N LYS A 187 20.50 -3.10 -2.43
CA LYS A 187 20.67 -4.01 -3.57
C LYS A 187 19.34 -4.14 -4.35
N VAL A 188 18.23 -4.37 -3.63
CA VAL A 188 16.90 -4.54 -4.23
C VAL A 188 16.36 -3.22 -4.73
N THR A 189 16.46 -2.14 -3.95
CA THR A 189 15.90 -0.83 -4.33
C THR A 189 16.64 -0.21 -5.52
N ASP A 190 17.95 -0.39 -5.63
CA ASP A 190 18.74 0.07 -6.77
C ASP A 190 18.44 -0.77 -8.02
N PHE A 191 18.28 -2.08 -7.88
CA PHE A 191 17.87 -2.94 -8.98
C PHE A 191 16.47 -2.56 -9.51
N CYS A 192 15.50 -2.33 -8.61
CA CYS A 192 14.18 -1.85 -8.99
C CYS A 192 14.26 -0.54 -9.79
N ARG A 193 15.08 0.41 -9.32
CA ARG A 193 15.26 1.71 -10.01
C ARG A 193 15.86 1.53 -11.42
N GLN A 194 16.83 0.62 -11.59
CA GLN A 194 17.46 0.34 -12.89
C GLN A 194 16.47 -0.24 -13.91
N HIS A 195 15.46 -0.97 -13.45
CA HIS A 195 14.44 -1.60 -14.28
C HIS A 195 13.10 -0.83 -14.30
N ASN A 196 13.06 0.41 -13.80
CA ASN A 196 11.85 1.23 -13.71
C ASN A 196 10.70 0.53 -12.94
N VAL A 197 11.03 -0.31 -11.96
CA VAL A 197 10.09 -0.92 -11.02
C VAL A 197 9.99 -0.02 -9.79
N LEU A 198 8.79 0.44 -9.45
CA LEU A 198 8.57 1.25 -8.25
C LEU A 198 8.87 0.41 -6.99
N VAL A 199 9.45 1.03 -5.98
CA VAL A 199 9.59 0.42 -4.65
C VAL A 199 8.41 0.85 -3.79
N THR A 200 7.71 -0.11 -3.20
CA THR A 200 6.73 0.13 -2.13
C THR A 200 7.30 -0.41 -0.82
N GLY A 201 7.63 0.50 0.11
CA GLY A 201 8.19 0.13 1.41
C GLY A 201 7.10 -0.23 2.42
N TYR A 202 7.13 -1.44 2.96
CA TYR A 202 6.32 -1.80 4.12
C TYR A 202 7.15 -1.72 5.41
N MET A 203 6.47 -1.70 6.57
CA MET A 203 7.07 -1.57 7.90
C MET A 203 8.01 -0.36 8.05
N PRO A 204 7.60 0.85 7.61
CA PRO A 204 8.49 2.02 7.56
C PRO A 204 9.09 2.39 8.92
N PHE A 205 8.50 1.93 10.01
CA PHE A 205 8.92 2.25 11.37
C PHE A 205 9.62 1.09 12.10
N ALA A 206 9.86 -0.05 11.45
CA ALA A 206 10.48 -1.25 12.07
C ALA A 206 9.83 -1.57 13.44
N TYR A 207 8.50 -1.74 13.47
CA TYR A 207 7.70 -1.90 14.69
C TYR A 207 7.87 -0.76 15.73
N GLY A 208 8.24 0.43 15.30
CA GLY A 208 8.43 1.59 16.16
C GLY A 208 9.87 1.80 16.64
N ALA A 209 10.77 0.87 16.39
CA ALA A 209 12.17 1.00 16.81
C ALA A 209 12.87 2.23 16.21
N VAL A 210 12.60 2.53 14.94
CA VAL A 210 13.14 3.70 14.23
C VAL A 210 12.67 5.02 14.84
N LEU A 211 11.47 5.06 15.39
CA LEU A 211 10.88 6.28 15.96
C LEU A 211 11.57 6.75 17.26
N GLN A 212 12.40 5.90 17.84
CA GLN A 212 13.18 6.19 19.04
C GLN A 212 14.67 6.47 18.72
N ASP A 213 15.06 6.41 17.46
CA ASP A 213 16.42 6.68 17.04
C ASP A 213 16.77 8.16 17.25
N GLU A 214 17.92 8.42 17.88
CA GLU A 214 18.36 9.77 18.23
C GLU A 214 18.47 10.69 17.00
N THR A 215 18.96 10.17 15.88
CA THR A 215 19.05 10.95 14.62
C THR A 215 17.66 11.35 14.15
N ILE A 216 16.71 10.41 14.15
CA ILE A 216 15.32 10.67 13.71
C ILE A 216 14.63 11.65 14.67
N VAL A 217 14.80 11.51 15.99
CA VAL A 217 14.22 12.39 17.01
C VAL A 217 14.80 13.81 16.87
N ASN A 218 16.12 13.96 16.65
CA ASN A 218 16.75 15.25 16.47
C ASN A 218 16.25 15.95 15.20
N LEU A 219 16.15 15.23 14.07
CA LEU A 219 15.58 15.78 12.83
C LEU A 219 14.11 16.18 13.01
N ALA A 220 13.33 15.39 13.74
CA ALA A 220 11.95 15.72 14.05
C ALA A 220 11.84 17.03 14.83
N SER A 221 12.74 17.27 15.78
CA SER A 221 12.81 18.54 16.53
C SER A 221 13.16 19.73 15.61
N VAL A 222 14.15 19.57 14.72
CA VAL A 222 14.56 20.61 13.77
C VAL A 222 13.40 21.03 12.84
N HIS A 223 12.65 20.05 12.35
CA HIS A 223 11.52 20.26 11.44
C HIS A 223 10.19 20.55 12.14
N GLN A 224 10.14 20.62 13.48
CA GLN A 224 8.91 20.75 14.27
C GLN A 224 7.87 19.69 13.86
N ALA A 225 8.34 18.46 13.62
CA ALA A 225 7.59 17.33 13.12
C ALA A 225 7.65 16.15 14.08
N THR A 226 6.89 15.09 13.80
CA THR A 226 7.02 13.82 14.51
C THR A 226 8.12 12.95 13.88
N PRO A 227 8.76 12.04 14.65
CA PRO A 227 9.67 11.04 14.10
C PRO A 227 9.10 10.26 12.92
N ALA A 228 7.81 9.89 12.99
CA ALA A 228 7.11 9.20 11.89
C ALA A 228 7.06 10.04 10.62
N GLN A 229 6.79 11.33 10.72
CA GLN A 229 6.78 12.24 9.58
C GLN A 229 8.15 12.35 8.92
N ILE A 230 9.24 12.38 9.69
CA ILE A 230 10.62 12.39 9.15
C ILE A 230 10.90 11.14 8.32
N VAL A 231 10.57 9.97 8.85
CA VAL A 231 10.77 8.69 8.13
C VAL A 231 9.94 8.65 6.85
N LEU A 232 8.68 9.08 6.88
CA LEU A 232 7.80 9.08 5.70
C LEU A 232 8.25 10.11 4.66
N ALA A 233 8.72 11.29 5.08
CA ALA A 233 9.30 12.29 4.19
C ALA A 233 10.58 11.77 3.52
N TRP A 234 11.44 11.08 4.26
CA TRP A 234 12.64 10.43 3.74
C TRP A 234 12.29 9.38 2.68
N LEU A 235 11.36 8.44 2.95
CA LEU A 235 10.93 7.44 1.96
C LEU A 235 10.38 8.09 0.70
N ARG A 236 9.53 9.10 0.84
CA ARG A 236 8.98 9.86 -0.28
C ARG A 236 10.08 10.51 -1.12
N GLN A 237 11.09 11.12 -0.48
CA GLN A 237 12.20 11.79 -1.19
C GLN A 237 13.18 10.81 -1.83
N LEU A 238 13.25 9.56 -1.36
CA LEU A 238 13.91 8.47 -2.08
C LEU A 238 13.12 7.97 -3.30
N GLY A 239 11.89 8.45 -3.51
CA GLY A 239 11.01 8.02 -4.59
C GLY A 239 10.27 6.72 -4.29
N PHE A 240 10.14 6.32 -3.02
CA PHE A 240 9.46 5.11 -2.60
C PHE A 240 8.04 5.41 -2.14
N ALA A 241 7.09 4.59 -2.57
CA ALA A 241 5.79 4.54 -1.93
C ALA A 241 5.90 3.82 -0.58
N THR A 242 5.00 4.10 0.36
CA THR A 242 4.99 3.43 1.66
C THR A 242 3.59 3.31 2.23
N ILE A 243 3.38 2.28 3.06
CA ILE A 243 2.07 1.86 3.54
C ILE A 243 2.05 1.67 5.07
N PRO A 244 2.31 2.72 5.87
CA PRO A 244 2.16 2.63 7.32
C PRO A 244 0.73 2.26 7.71
N SER A 245 0.55 1.60 8.86
CA SER A 245 -0.74 1.33 9.46
C SER A 245 -0.89 2.07 10.79
N SER A 246 -2.10 2.48 11.13
CA SER A 246 -2.43 3.05 12.43
C SER A 246 -3.91 2.86 12.75
N THR A 247 -4.22 2.64 14.03
CA THR A 247 -5.57 2.65 14.59
C THR A 247 -5.90 3.97 15.31
N LYS A 248 -5.01 4.97 15.22
CA LYS A 248 -5.17 6.27 15.87
C LYS A 248 -5.30 7.37 14.82
N ARG A 249 -6.39 8.12 14.88
CA ARG A 249 -6.72 9.22 13.95
C ARG A 249 -5.60 10.26 13.85
N ASP A 250 -5.05 10.68 14.99
CA ASP A 250 -3.99 11.69 15.02
C ASP A 250 -2.70 11.19 14.33
N ASN A 251 -2.38 9.88 14.42
CA ASN A 251 -1.25 9.31 13.71
C ASN A 251 -1.51 9.30 12.19
N VAL A 252 -2.72 8.93 11.75
CA VAL A 252 -3.07 8.93 10.32
C VAL A 252 -2.96 10.34 9.76
N ARG A 253 -3.54 11.34 10.43
CA ARG A 253 -3.45 12.75 10.04
C ARG A 253 -2.00 13.24 10.00
N SER A 254 -1.23 12.91 11.04
CA SER A 254 0.20 13.24 11.12
C SER A 254 0.99 12.60 9.97
N ASN A 255 0.75 11.32 9.67
CA ASN A 255 1.42 10.62 8.57
C ASN A 255 1.13 11.28 7.21
N LEU A 256 -0.13 11.63 6.94
CA LEU A 256 -0.51 12.31 5.69
C LEU A 256 0.16 13.68 5.56
N ALA A 257 0.33 14.40 6.67
CA ALA A 257 1.02 15.69 6.69
C ALA A 257 2.53 15.59 6.38
N ALA A 258 3.15 14.40 6.42
CA ALA A 258 4.54 14.19 6.04
C ALA A 258 4.84 14.61 4.59
N ALA A 259 3.81 14.68 3.73
CA ALA A 259 3.95 15.11 2.34
C ALA A 259 4.50 16.55 2.20
N SER A 260 4.31 17.40 3.20
CA SER A 260 4.79 18.80 3.21
C SER A 260 6.21 18.98 3.72
N ILE A 261 6.82 17.95 4.34
CA ILE A 261 8.16 18.02 4.90
C ILE A 261 9.20 17.76 3.81
N ASN A 262 10.18 18.65 3.70
CA ASN A 262 11.29 18.49 2.78
C ASN A 262 12.60 18.45 3.58
N LEU A 263 13.26 17.30 3.54
CA LEU A 263 14.57 17.07 4.11
C LEU A 263 15.65 17.56 3.13
N THR A 264 16.71 18.13 3.65
CA THR A 264 17.90 18.47 2.86
C THR A 264 18.66 17.21 2.44
N PRO A 265 19.50 17.27 1.39
CA PRO A 265 20.35 16.13 1.02
C PRO A 265 21.24 15.61 2.17
N ALA A 266 21.71 16.52 3.03
CA ALA A 266 22.54 16.16 4.19
C ALA A 266 21.71 15.40 5.25
N GLU A 267 20.47 15.78 5.50
CA GLU A 267 19.57 15.08 6.43
C GLU A 267 19.15 13.72 5.88
N ILE A 268 18.89 13.61 4.57
CA ILE A 268 18.64 12.32 3.91
C ILE A 268 19.85 11.39 4.13
N GLU A 269 21.07 11.89 3.96
CA GLU A 269 22.28 11.10 4.13
C GLU A 269 22.49 10.70 5.61
N GLN A 270 22.18 11.58 6.58
CA GLN A 270 22.19 11.21 7.99
C GLN A 270 21.26 10.03 8.29
N ILE A 271 20.07 10.02 7.70
CA ILE A 271 19.13 8.89 7.85
C ILE A 271 19.67 7.65 7.14
N ASN A 272 20.26 7.80 5.95
CA ASN A 272 20.86 6.70 5.19
C ASN A 272 21.99 6.00 5.97
N GLN A 273 22.73 6.71 6.82
CA GLN A 273 23.80 6.15 7.65
C GLN A 273 23.29 5.26 8.79
N LEU A 274 21.99 5.25 9.08
CA LEU A 274 21.37 4.35 10.05
C LEU A 274 21.20 2.92 9.51
N ASP A 275 21.43 2.70 8.22
CA ASP A 275 21.32 1.39 7.57
C ASP A 275 22.32 0.41 8.19
N ARG A 276 21.81 -0.67 8.73
CA ARG A 276 22.58 -1.73 9.36
C ARG A 276 22.12 -3.12 8.96
N ASN A 277 21.41 -3.19 7.83
CA ASN A 277 20.84 -4.42 7.29
C ASN A 277 19.96 -5.18 8.30
N HIS A 278 19.21 -4.44 9.11
CA HIS A 278 18.35 -4.99 10.16
C HIS A 278 16.96 -5.31 9.63
N ARG A 279 16.75 -6.54 9.21
CA ARG A 279 15.45 -7.03 8.69
C ARG A 279 14.59 -7.55 9.85
N VAL A 280 13.32 -7.11 9.88
CA VAL A 280 12.36 -7.54 10.91
C VAL A 280 11.27 -8.48 10.35
N ALA A 281 11.06 -8.50 9.03
CA ALA A 281 10.17 -9.43 8.36
C ALA A 281 10.98 -10.55 7.68
N ASN A 282 11.23 -11.62 8.40
CA ASN A 282 12.00 -12.76 7.91
C ASN A 282 11.39 -14.11 8.37
N PRO A 283 10.20 -14.47 7.82
CA PRO A 283 9.60 -15.76 8.13
C PRO A 283 10.40 -16.91 7.53
N ASP A 284 10.18 -18.15 8.02
CA ASP A 284 10.93 -19.34 7.59
C ASP A 284 10.83 -19.63 6.08
N PHE A 285 9.78 -19.18 5.43
CA PHE A 285 9.58 -19.31 3.99
C PHE A 285 10.11 -18.10 3.18
N ALA A 286 10.76 -17.13 3.82
CA ALA A 286 11.37 -16.02 3.11
C ALA A 286 12.44 -16.49 2.12
N PRO A 287 12.67 -15.75 1.02
CA PRO A 287 13.76 -16.08 0.11
C PRO A 287 15.13 -15.86 0.79
N HIS A 288 16.17 -16.43 0.21
CA HIS A 288 17.54 -16.04 0.56
C HIS A 288 17.80 -14.63 0.04
N TRP A 289 17.82 -13.67 0.96
CA TRP A 289 17.95 -12.24 0.63
C TRP A 289 19.29 -11.90 -0.04
N ASP A 290 19.30 -10.83 -0.85
CA ASP A 290 20.49 -10.30 -1.56
C ASP A 290 21.60 -9.77 -0.63
#